data_e8a486192df7ce18c51010c5445e4f08
#
_entry.id   e8a486192df7ce18c51010c5445e4f08
#
_cell.length_a   1.000
_cell.length_b   1.000
_cell.length_c   1.000
_cell.angle_alpha   90.00
_cell.angle_beta   90.00
_cell.angle_gamma   90.00
#
_symmetry.space_group_name_H-M   'P 1'
#
loop_
_entity.id
_entity.type
_entity.pdbx_description
1 polymer ?
#
loop_
_entity_poly.entity_id
_entity_poly.type
_entity_poly.pdbx_seq_one_letter_code
_entity_poly.pdbx_strand_id
1 'polypeptide(L)'
;MRRLLAAAVLASLVIVPSSFAGAPKAAPSYTGGSFAGEGFDMCETPSSSALRSWLGSSYRAVNIYMGGNNRACADQPELTAQWLSTATQNGWSIIPTYVGSQAGCTTSSKTNKIVPATAATQGTAEADDAAASMAALGLAAGANNPIYFDMEPYHVGSSYQACDNAVLTFLEAWTNELHVKGYLAGVYGTVSPTNGAIYALSQKQSDPTYQEPDAIWYARWDSNDATTGDANIPDSFLQGHRLHQFQGGHNETFNGITNNIDRDRIDDVLSGGT
;
A
#
# COMPACT_ATOMS: atom_id res chain seq x y z
N MET A 1 -65.51 65.12 3.91
CA MET A 1 -64.39 64.94 2.95
C MET A 1 -63.16 64.47 3.79
N ARG A 2 -62.88 63.15 3.81
CA ARG A 2 -61.71 62.59 4.48
C ARG A 2 -60.70 62.19 3.39
N ARG A 3 -59.51 62.85 3.36
CA ARG A 3 -58.43 62.49 2.48
C ARG A 3 -57.62 61.38 3.09
N LEU A 4 -57.55 60.21 2.38
CA LEU A 4 -56.67 59.12 2.70
C LEU A 4 -55.29 59.42 2.09
N LEU A 5 -54.26 59.46 2.94
CA LEU A 5 -52.86 59.51 2.56
C LEU A 5 -52.35 58.07 2.40
N ALA A 6 -51.97 57.68 1.20
CA ALA A 6 -51.30 56.39 0.96
C ALA A 6 -49.80 56.59 1.18
N ALA A 7 -49.25 55.86 2.15
CA ALA A 7 -47.80 55.78 2.36
C ALA A 7 -47.21 54.68 1.47
N ALA A 8 -46.29 55.03 0.55
CA ALA A 8 -45.53 54.08 -0.28
C ALA A 8 -44.32 53.61 0.55
N VAL A 9 -44.27 52.34 0.82
CA VAL A 9 -43.09 51.69 1.40
C VAL A 9 -42.14 51.28 0.25
N LEU A 10 -40.98 51.93 0.18
CA LEU A 10 -39.88 51.49 -0.71
C LEU A 10 -39.13 50.37 -0.03
N ALA A 11 -39.25 49.18 -0.55
CA ALA A 11 -38.42 48.04 -0.17
C ALA A 11 -37.06 48.11 -0.90
N SER A 12 -35.99 48.38 -0.15
CA SER A 12 -34.62 48.36 -0.69
C SER A 12 -34.14 46.91 -0.78
N LEU A 13 -33.93 46.43 -2.02
CA LEU A 13 -33.38 45.09 -2.29
C LEU A 13 -31.86 45.15 -2.04
N VAL A 14 -31.40 44.54 -0.95
CA VAL A 14 -29.96 44.35 -0.67
C VAL A 14 -29.48 43.13 -1.50
N ILE A 15 -28.73 43.38 -2.54
CA ILE A 15 -28.04 42.35 -3.32
C ILE A 15 -26.78 41.98 -2.55
N VAL A 16 -26.78 40.82 -1.88
CA VAL A 16 -25.58 40.24 -1.27
C VAL A 16 -24.78 39.55 -2.39
N PRO A 17 -23.53 39.91 -2.64
CA PRO A 17 -22.73 39.20 -3.62
C PRO A 17 -22.46 37.81 -3.15
N SER A 18 -22.93 36.78 -3.88
CA SER A 18 -22.56 35.38 -3.64
C SER A 18 -21.09 35.22 -3.98
N SER A 19 -20.25 35.02 -2.95
CA SER A 19 -18.87 34.59 -3.14
C SER A 19 -18.89 33.19 -3.73
N PHE A 20 -18.59 33.06 -5.00
CA PHE A 20 -18.29 31.75 -5.61
C PHE A 20 -17.01 31.25 -4.96
N ALA A 21 -17.14 30.33 -4.00
CA ALA A 21 -16.03 29.49 -3.60
C ALA A 21 -15.59 28.74 -4.87
N GLY A 22 -14.37 28.96 -5.32
CA GLY A 22 -13.81 28.23 -6.45
C GLY A 22 -13.95 26.73 -6.20
N ALA A 23 -14.29 25.96 -7.24
CA ALA A 23 -14.34 24.52 -7.16
C ALA A 23 -13.03 24.01 -6.53
N PRO A 24 -13.08 23.02 -5.60
CA PRO A 24 -11.87 22.47 -5.03
C PRO A 24 -10.98 21.98 -6.17
N LYS A 25 -9.71 22.39 -6.13
CA LYS A 25 -8.70 21.93 -7.10
C LYS A 25 -8.67 20.41 -7.02
N ALA A 26 -8.87 19.74 -8.16
CA ALA A 26 -8.79 18.28 -8.21
C ALA A 26 -7.48 17.82 -7.56
N ALA A 27 -7.57 16.84 -6.68
CA ALA A 27 -6.37 16.24 -6.09
C ALA A 27 -5.47 15.72 -7.22
N PRO A 28 -4.15 15.86 -7.14
CA PRO A 28 -3.26 15.28 -8.14
C PRO A 28 -3.49 13.77 -8.19
N SER A 29 -3.68 13.22 -9.37
CA SER A 29 -3.75 11.77 -9.58
C SER A 29 -2.33 11.27 -9.87
N TYR A 30 -1.87 10.30 -9.10
CA TYR A 30 -0.57 9.65 -9.31
C TYR A 30 -0.77 8.38 -10.13
N THR A 31 0.11 8.19 -11.11
CA THR A 31 0.14 7.00 -11.97
C THR A 31 1.22 6.06 -11.49
N GLY A 32 1.00 4.75 -11.53
CA GLY A 32 2.04 3.76 -11.33
C GLY A 32 3.05 3.81 -12.47
N GLY A 33 4.33 3.75 -12.15
CA GLY A 33 5.44 3.76 -13.09
C GLY A 33 6.50 2.73 -12.72
N SER A 34 7.25 2.24 -13.72
CA SER A 34 8.34 1.30 -13.48
C SER A 34 9.44 1.95 -12.64
N PHE A 35 9.92 1.23 -11.64
CA PHE A 35 10.99 1.65 -10.76
C PHE A 35 11.97 0.50 -10.54
N ALA A 36 13.26 0.77 -10.76
CA ALA A 36 14.34 -0.15 -10.42
C ALA A 36 15.37 0.61 -9.56
N GLY A 37 15.57 0.17 -8.32
CA GLY A 37 16.46 0.88 -7.41
C GLY A 37 16.31 0.46 -5.95
N GLU A 38 16.82 1.30 -5.05
CA GLU A 38 16.72 1.08 -3.61
C GLU A 38 15.53 1.84 -3.02
N GLY A 39 14.82 1.14 -2.12
CA GLY A 39 13.78 1.68 -1.28
C GLY A 39 14.00 1.31 0.18
N PHE A 40 13.13 1.80 1.02
CA PHE A 40 13.08 1.41 2.42
C PHE A 40 11.65 1.40 2.94
N ASP A 41 11.43 0.59 3.96
CA ASP A 41 10.24 0.65 4.78
C ASP A 41 10.58 0.99 6.24
N MET A 42 9.62 1.59 6.92
CA MET A 42 9.69 1.94 8.33
C MET A 42 8.29 2.08 8.91
N CYS A 43 8.15 1.87 10.21
CA CYS A 43 6.85 1.77 10.86
C CYS A 43 5.96 3.02 10.69
N GLU A 44 6.54 4.21 10.87
CA GLU A 44 5.83 5.49 10.72
C GLU A 44 6.28 6.20 9.45
N THR A 45 5.33 6.81 8.74
CA THR A 45 5.65 7.68 7.60
C THR A 45 6.59 8.80 8.01
N PRO A 46 7.77 8.94 7.39
CA PRO A 46 8.72 10.00 7.75
C PRO A 46 8.17 11.37 7.38
N SER A 47 8.57 12.41 8.11
CA SER A 47 8.16 13.77 7.76
C SER A 47 8.70 14.18 6.38
N SER A 48 8.01 15.11 5.70
CA SER A 48 8.48 15.65 4.42
C SER A 48 9.88 16.28 4.50
N SER A 49 10.27 16.82 5.67
CA SER A 49 11.62 17.33 5.89
C SER A 49 12.66 16.22 6.01
N ALA A 50 12.32 15.10 6.66
CA ALA A 50 13.16 13.92 6.74
C ALA A 50 13.41 13.31 5.35
N LEU A 51 12.35 13.11 4.54
CA LEU A 51 12.50 12.64 3.17
C LEU A 51 13.38 13.55 2.31
N ARG A 52 13.27 14.88 2.49
CA ARG A 52 14.12 15.82 1.77
C ARG A 52 15.59 15.68 2.16
N SER A 53 15.88 15.48 3.44
CA SER A 53 17.25 15.23 3.92
C SER A 53 17.79 13.92 3.32
N TRP A 54 16.93 12.92 3.20
CA TRP A 54 17.28 11.60 2.67
C TRP A 54 17.47 11.56 1.14
N LEU A 55 17.18 12.64 0.41
CA LEU A 55 17.58 12.76 -1.00
C LEU A 55 19.10 12.71 -1.21
N GLY A 56 19.91 12.85 -0.16
CA GLY A 56 21.36 12.61 -0.19
C GLY A 56 21.76 11.13 -0.25
N SER A 57 20.80 10.19 -0.10
CA SER A 57 21.01 8.74 -0.20
C SER A 57 20.78 8.21 -1.61
N SER A 58 20.97 6.90 -1.79
CA SER A 58 20.56 6.16 -3.00
C SER A 58 19.06 5.82 -3.04
N TYR A 59 18.38 5.89 -1.90
CA TYR A 59 16.96 5.54 -1.80
C TYR A 59 16.08 6.51 -2.58
N ARG A 60 15.12 5.95 -3.35
CA ARG A 60 14.10 6.72 -4.09
C ARG A 60 12.71 6.11 -4.01
N ALA A 61 12.54 5.05 -3.21
CA ALA A 61 11.22 4.51 -2.88
C ALA A 61 11.04 4.45 -1.36
N VAL A 62 9.82 4.71 -0.90
CA VAL A 62 9.46 4.67 0.52
C VAL A 62 8.10 4.00 0.70
N ASN A 63 8.01 3.11 1.69
CA ASN A 63 6.77 2.49 2.10
C ASN A 63 5.87 3.48 2.85
N ILE A 64 4.55 3.27 2.70
CA ILE A 64 3.51 3.87 3.54
C ILE A 64 2.54 2.79 4.02
N TYR A 65 2.37 2.64 5.33
CA TYR A 65 1.36 1.77 5.93
C TYR A 65 0.01 2.49 5.96
N MET A 66 -0.69 2.49 4.81
CA MET A 66 -1.85 3.34 4.56
C MET A 66 -3.17 2.85 5.19
N GLY A 67 -3.26 1.55 5.53
CA GLY A 67 -4.51 0.95 6.00
C GLY A 67 -4.33 -0.39 6.69
N GLY A 68 -5.45 -0.96 7.10
CA GLY A 68 -5.52 -2.25 7.80
C GLY A 68 -5.50 -2.14 9.32
N ASN A 69 -6.14 -3.11 9.96
CA ASN A 69 -6.40 -3.10 11.39
C ASN A 69 -5.34 -3.83 12.24
N ASN A 70 -4.31 -4.38 11.60
CA ASN A 70 -3.18 -5.04 12.25
C ASN A 70 -1.86 -4.26 12.17
N ARG A 71 -1.89 -2.99 11.73
CA ARG A 71 -0.68 -2.16 11.69
C ARG A 71 -0.06 -2.01 13.08
N ALA A 72 1.25 -2.11 13.18
CA ALA A 72 1.99 -1.88 14.41
C ALA A 72 1.94 -0.39 14.81
N CYS A 73 2.25 0.50 13.86
CA CYS A 73 2.12 1.96 14.00
C CYS A 73 0.79 2.38 13.35
N ALA A 74 -0.32 2.30 14.11
CA ALA A 74 -1.66 2.61 13.60
C ALA A 74 -1.82 4.10 13.29
N ASP A 75 -1.23 4.97 14.12
CA ASP A 75 -1.22 6.40 13.92
C ASP A 75 -0.13 6.78 12.91
N GLN A 76 -0.54 7.46 11.84
CA GLN A 76 0.34 7.92 10.76
C GLN A 76 0.17 9.43 10.57
N PRO A 77 0.64 10.27 11.51
CA PRO A 77 0.31 11.70 11.54
C PRO A 77 0.83 12.48 10.33
N GLU A 78 1.93 12.02 9.74
CA GLU A 78 2.51 12.64 8.55
C GLU A 78 1.81 12.21 7.24
N LEU A 79 1.15 11.05 7.23
CA LEU A 79 0.56 10.46 6.02
C LEU A 79 -0.71 11.18 5.60
N THR A 80 -0.57 12.10 4.67
CA THR A 80 -1.66 12.89 4.08
C THR A 80 -1.49 12.97 2.55
N ALA A 81 -2.56 13.31 1.84
CA ALA A 81 -2.48 13.59 0.40
C ALA A 81 -1.45 14.71 0.08
N GLN A 82 -1.28 15.69 0.97
CA GLN A 82 -0.28 16.74 0.81
C GLN A 82 1.15 16.21 0.99
N TRP A 83 1.38 15.32 1.97
CA TRP A 83 2.67 14.66 2.14
C TRP A 83 3.02 13.84 0.90
N LEU A 84 2.08 13.04 0.40
CA LEU A 84 2.24 12.23 -0.80
C LEU A 84 2.62 13.10 -2.01
N SER A 85 1.90 14.21 -2.20
CA SER A 85 2.21 15.19 -3.25
C SER A 85 3.62 15.75 -3.13
N THR A 86 4.05 16.04 -1.92
CA THR A 86 5.40 16.56 -1.65
C THR A 86 6.47 15.49 -1.90
N ALA A 87 6.24 14.26 -1.47
CA ALA A 87 7.17 13.15 -1.66
C ALA A 87 7.39 12.86 -3.15
N THR A 88 6.31 12.68 -3.92
CA THR A 88 6.38 12.38 -5.36
C THR A 88 6.96 13.52 -6.17
N GLN A 89 6.64 14.79 -5.88
CA GLN A 89 7.27 15.95 -6.50
C GLN A 89 8.77 16.06 -6.23
N ASN A 90 9.25 15.48 -5.13
CA ASN A 90 10.68 15.38 -4.81
C ASN A 90 11.33 14.11 -5.40
N GLY A 91 10.63 13.34 -6.22
CA GLY A 91 11.16 12.16 -6.91
C GLY A 91 11.14 10.87 -6.08
N TRP A 92 10.31 10.81 -5.03
CA TRP A 92 10.06 9.57 -4.30
C TRP A 92 8.96 8.75 -4.96
N SER A 93 9.22 7.48 -5.19
CA SER A 93 8.21 6.47 -5.49
C SER A 93 7.65 5.91 -4.18
N ILE A 94 6.39 5.46 -4.21
CA ILE A 94 5.65 5.05 -3.02
C ILE A 94 5.30 3.58 -3.10
N ILE A 95 5.48 2.86 -1.99
CA ILE A 95 5.08 1.45 -1.80
C ILE A 95 3.85 1.44 -0.88
N PRO A 96 2.62 1.48 -1.41
CA PRO A 96 1.41 1.49 -0.60
C PRO A 96 1.19 0.11 0.03
N THR A 97 1.11 0.05 1.36
CA THR A 97 1.01 -1.20 2.10
C THR A 97 -0.20 -1.22 3.02
N TYR A 98 -0.90 -2.35 3.02
CA TYR A 98 -2.09 -2.61 3.82
C TYR A 98 -1.86 -3.81 4.76
N VAL A 99 -1.98 -3.61 6.07
CA VAL A 99 -1.76 -4.65 7.09
C VAL A 99 -3.11 -5.11 7.65
N GLY A 100 -3.73 -6.02 6.94
CA GLY A 100 -5.07 -6.56 7.26
C GLY A 100 -5.04 -7.84 8.09
N SER A 101 -6.08 -8.65 7.92
CA SER A 101 -6.23 -9.95 8.59
C SER A 101 -5.06 -10.87 8.28
N GLN A 102 -4.54 -11.51 9.30
CA GLN A 102 -3.39 -12.40 9.22
C GLN A 102 -3.80 -13.87 9.25
N ALA A 103 -2.93 -14.74 8.77
CA ALA A 103 -3.19 -16.17 8.78
C ALA A 103 -3.63 -16.67 10.17
N GLY A 104 -4.63 -17.57 10.24
CA GLY A 104 -5.09 -18.14 11.49
C GLY A 104 -4.01 -18.88 12.28
N CYS A 105 -3.03 -19.44 11.56
CA CYS A 105 -1.87 -20.15 12.12
C CYS A 105 -0.58 -19.32 12.14
N THR A 106 -0.67 -17.98 12.07
CA THR A 106 0.51 -17.12 12.20
C THR A 106 1.16 -17.25 13.57
N THR A 107 2.47 -17.07 13.60
CA THR A 107 3.26 -16.96 14.83
C THR A 107 3.24 -15.53 15.42
N SER A 108 2.72 -14.57 14.67
CA SER A 108 2.59 -13.17 15.08
C SER A 108 1.47 -12.97 16.11
N SER A 109 1.64 -11.98 16.99
CA SER A 109 0.63 -11.57 17.99
C SER A 109 -0.54 -10.77 17.40
N LYS A 110 -0.64 -10.61 16.08
CA LYS A 110 -1.74 -9.91 15.41
C LYS A 110 -3.10 -10.51 15.77
N THR A 111 -4.09 -9.67 16.01
CA THR A 111 -5.39 -10.08 16.59
C THR A 111 -6.44 -10.42 15.56
N ASN A 112 -6.45 -9.69 14.43
CA ASN A 112 -7.40 -9.96 13.35
C ASN A 112 -6.88 -11.09 12.47
N LYS A 113 -7.69 -12.12 12.30
CA LYS A 113 -7.29 -13.36 11.62
C LYS A 113 -8.21 -13.70 10.46
N ILE A 114 -7.63 -14.33 9.44
CA ILE A 114 -8.37 -14.97 8.36
C ILE A 114 -9.11 -16.19 8.94
N VAL A 115 -10.42 -16.23 8.69
CA VAL A 115 -11.29 -17.34 9.07
C VAL A 115 -11.53 -18.20 7.83
N PRO A 116 -11.17 -19.51 7.82
CA PRO A 116 -11.22 -20.33 6.61
C PRO A 116 -12.58 -20.31 5.88
N ALA A 117 -13.68 -20.31 6.65
CA ALA A 117 -15.04 -20.32 6.07
C ALA A 117 -15.42 -19.01 5.36
N THR A 118 -14.74 -17.90 5.62
CA THR A 118 -15.04 -16.56 5.10
C THR A 118 -13.83 -15.90 4.44
N ALA A 119 -12.76 -16.66 4.17
CA ALA A 119 -11.49 -16.12 3.67
C ALA A 119 -11.66 -15.26 2.41
N ALA A 120 -12.40 -15.74 1.41
CA ALA A 120 -12.67 -14.97 0.20
C ALA A 120 -13.43 -13.66 0.49
N THR A 121 -14.48 -13.72 1.32
CA THR A 121 -15.25 -12.52 1.70
C THR A 121 -14.39 -11.51 2.45
N GLN A 122 -13.47 -11.98 3.33
CA GLN A 122 -12.54 -11.11 4.03
C GLN A 122 -11.56 -10.46 3.05
N GLY A 123 -10.98 -11.23 2.09
CA GLY A 123 -10.08 -10.71 1.07
C GLY A 123 -10.72 -9.61 0.23
N THR A 124 -11.95 -9.83 -0.25
CA THR A 124 -12.73 -8.83 -0.98
C THR A 124 -12.97 -7.57 -0.14
N ALA A 125 -13.44 -7.72 1.11
CA ALA A 125 -13.75 -6.58 1.97
C ALA A 125 -12.51 -5.74 2.32
N GLU A 126 -11.36 -6.38 2.52
CA GLU A 126 -10.11 -5.67 2.82
C GLU A 126 -9.52 -4.99 1.57
N ALA A 127 -9.72 -5.56 0.38
CA ALA A 127 -9.39 -4.88 -0.88
C ALA A 127 -10.25 -3.63 -1.11
N ASP A 128 -11.54 -3.67 -0.76
CA ASP A 128 -12.44 -2.51 -0.78
C ASP A 128 -11.93 -1.38 0.14
N ASP A 129 -11.54 -1.72 1.38
CA ASP A 129 -11.02 -0.77 2.37
C ASP A 129 -9.66 -0.19 1.93
N ALA A 130 -8.78 -1.03 1.38
CA ALA A 130 -7.50 -0.62 0.84
C ALA A 130 -7.66 0.35 -0.35
N ALA A 131 -8.56 0.05 -1.28
CA ALA A 131 -8.88 0.93 -2.41
C ALA A 131 -9.44 2.28 -1.95
N ALA A 132 -10.28 2.30 -0.91
CA ALA A 132 -10.79 3.53 -0.30
C ALA A 132 -9.65 4.35 0.35
N SER A 133 -8.71 3.70 1.02
CA SER A 133 -7.52 4.34 1.60
C SER A 133 -6.62 4.96 0.52
N MET A 134 -6.39 4.26 -0.60
CA MET A 134 -5.67 4.78 -1.77
C MET A 134 -6.33 6.04 -2.33
N ALA A 135 -7.65 5.98 -2.53
CA ALA A 135 -8.41 7.10 -3.06
C ALA A 135 -8.35 8.34 -2.14
N ALA A 136 -8.40 8.14 -0.82
CA ALA A 136 -8.27 9.22 0.17
C ALA A 136 -6.90 9.91 0.12
N LEU A 137 -5.86 9.19 -0.27
CA LEU A 137 -4.50 9.74 -0.47
C LEU A 137 -4.29 10.34 -1.86
N GLY A 138 -5.25 10.20 -2.78
CA GLY A 138 -5.13 10.68 -4.15
C GLY A 138 -4.43 9.70 -5.10
N LEU A 139 -4.20 8.46 -4.68
CA LEU A 139 -3.67 7.38 -5.51
C LEU A 139 -4.83 6.75 -6.30
N ALA A 140 -5.05 7.25 -7.52
CA ALA A 140 -6.26 6.95 -8.28
C ALA A 140 -6.31 5.50 -8.82
N ALA A 141 -7.51 4.97 -8.92
CA ALA A 141 -7.80 3.75 -9.65
C ALA A 141 -7.55 3.91 -11.17
N GLY A 142 -7.27 2.80 -11.85
CA GLY A 142 -7.02 2.79 -13.31
C GLY A 142 -5.67 3.40 -13.73
N ALA A 143 -4.79 3.72 -12.77
CA ALA A 143 -3.50 4.34 -12.98
C ALA A 143 -2.32 3.41 -12.69
N ASN A 144 -2.54 2.10 -12.70
CA ASN A 144 -1.55 1.04 -12.41
C ASN A 144 -0.86 1.19 -11.05
N ASN A 145 -1.53 1.80 -10.07
CA ASN A 145 -0.99 1.90 -8.72
C ASN A 145 -1.09 0.53 -8.02
N PRO A 146 0.02 -0.03 -7.48
CA PRO A 146 -0.01 -1.27 -6.72
C PRO A 146 -0.45 -1.03 -5.28
N ILE A 147 -1.03 -2.06 -4.66
CA ILE A 147 -1.29 -2.13 -3.22
C ILE A 147 -0.74 -3.45 -2.70
N TYR A 148 0.20 -3.39 -1.76
CA TYR A 148 0.82 -4.59 -1.17
C TYR A 148 0.08 -5.00 0.09
N PHE A 149 -0.44 -6.24 0.11
CA PHE A 149 -0.95 -6.85 1.34
C PHE A 149 0.21 -7.37 2.17
N ASP A 150 0.36 -6.90 3.39
CA ASP A 150 1.38 -7.38 4.33
C ASP A 150 0.88 -8.64 5.04
N MET A 151 1.42 -9.80 4.63
CA MET A 151 1.17 -11.11 5.23
C MET A 151 2.37 -11.56 6.05
N GLU A 152 2.26 -11.41 7.35
CA GLU A 152 3.28 -11.83 8.32
C GLU A 152 3.53 -13.35 8.29
N PRO A 153 4.67 -13.83 8.78
CA PRO A 153 4.99 -15.26 8.80
C PRO A 153 3.91 -16.12 9.43
N TYR A 154 3.55 -17.22 8.78
CA TYR A 154 2.62 -18.23 9.28
C TYR A 154 3.06 -19.63 8.86
N HIS A 155 2.59 -20.66 9.53
CA HIS A 155 2.97 -22.03 9.22
C HIS A 155 2.41 -22.51 7.89
N VAL A 156 3.29 -22.98 7.00
CA VAL A 156 3.00 -23.60 5.71
C VAL A 156 3.29 -25.09 5.75
N GLY A 157 2.64 -25.87 4.88
CA GLY A 157 2.88 -27.31 4.71
C GLY A 157 1.71 -28.17 5.15
N SER A 158 1.88 -29.49 4.98
CA SER A 158 0.78 -30.47 5.09
C SER A 158 0.03 -30.46 6.43
N SER A 159 0.71 -30.18 7.53
CA SER A 159 0.08 -30.08 8.86
C SER A 159 -0.77 -28.81 9.04
N TYR A 160 -0.60 -27.80 8.19
CA TYR A 160 -1.27 -26.51 8.25
C TYR A 160 -2.09 -26.19 6.99
N GLN A 161 -2.35 -27.19 6.17
CA GLN A 161 -2.96 -27.01 4.84
C GLN A 161 -4.28 -26.24 4.87
N ALA A 162 -5.12 -26.42 5.89
CA ALA A 162 -6.37 -25.67 6.01
C ALA A 162 -6.13 -24.16 6.22
N CYS A 163 -5.10 -23.81 6.96
CA CYS A 163 -4.70 -22.42 7.17
C CYS A 163 -4.06 -21.83 5.91
N ASP A 164 -3.16 -22.57 5.29
CA ASP A 164 -2.49 -22.17 4.04
C ASP A 164 -3.50 -21.97 2.91
N ASN A 165 -4.44 -22.90 2.73
CA ASN A 165 -5.52 -22.75 1.77
C ASN A 165 -6.39 -21.52 2.05
N ALA A 166 -6.66 -21.20 3.32
CA ALA A 166 -7.43 -20.01 3.67
C ALA A 166 -6.69 -18.73 3.32
N VAL A 167 -5.36 -18.67 3.53
CA VAL A 167 -4.53 -17.53 3.11
C VAL A 167 -4.52 -17.40 1.59
N LEU A 168 -4.31 -18.48 0.86
CA LEU A 168 -4.33 -18.46 -0.62
C LEU A 168 -5.69 -18.01 -1.16
N THR A 169 -6.79 -18.52 -0.60
CA THR A 169 -8.16 -18.09 -0.98
C THR A 169 -8.40 -16.60 -0.68
N PHE A 170 -7.88 -16.11 0.45
CA PHE A 170 -7.96 -14.70 0.82
C PHE A 170 -7.17 -13.83 -0.17
N LEU A 171 -5.92 -14.20 -0.49
CA LEU A 171 -5.05 -13.44 -1.38
C LEU A 171 -5.56 -13.45 -2.83
N GLU A 172 -6.17 -14.55 -3.29
CA GLU A 172 -6.84 -14.60 -4.58
C GLU A 172 -8.03 -13.64 -4.65
N ALA A 173 -8.87 -13.61 -3.60
CA ALA A 173 -10.01 -12.70 -3.52
C ALA A 173 -9.57 -11.23 -3.41
N TRP A 174 -8.50 -10.94 -2.66
CA TRP A 174 -7.82 -9.65 -2.60
C TRP A 174 -7.40 -9.19 -3.98
N THR A 175 -6.70 -10.04 -4.73
CA THR A 175 -6.22 -9.77 -6.09
C THR A 175 -7.37 -9.48 -7.04
N ASN A 176 -8.36 -10.36 -7.09
CA ASN A 176 -9.53 -10.20 -7.95
C ASN A 176 -10.27 -8.89 -7.69
N GLU A 177 -10.49 -8.53 -6.41
CA GLU A 177 -11.22 -7.31 -6.06
C GLU A 177 -10.39 -6.06 -6.38
N LEU A 178 -9.08 -6.05 -6.14
CA LEU A 178 -8.23 -4.92 -6.53
C LEU A 178 -8.26 -4.70 -8.04
N HIS A 179 -8.26 -5.76 -8.85
CA HIS A 179 -8.43 -5.65 -10.30
C HIS A 179 -9.79 -5.03 -10.67
N VAL A 180 -10.88 -5.42 -10.00
CA VAL A 180 -12.20 -4.80 -10.18
C VAL A 180 -12.18 -3.32 -9.82
N LYS A 181 -11.42 -2.93 -8.77
CA LYS A 181 -11.23 -1.54 -8.36
C LYS A 181 -10.24 -0.76 -9.24
N GLY A 182 -9.53 -1.42 -10.15
CA GLY A 182 -8.57 -0.80 -11.06
C GLY A 182 -7.20 -0.52 -10.43
N TYR A 183 -6.79 -1.34 -9.47
CA TYR A 183 -5.44 -1.35 -8.86
C TYR A 183 -4.71 -2.63 -9.21
N LEU A 184 -3.37 -2.59 -9.12
CA LEU A 184 -2.55 -3.79 -9.13
C LEU A 184 -2.48 -4.38 -7.72
N ALA A 185 -2.42 -5.72 -7.63
CA ALA A 185 -2.33 -6.43 -6.38
C ALA A 185 -0.90 -6.88 -6.10
N GLY A 186 -0.32 -6.43 -4.99
CA GLY A 186 0.94 -6.92 -4.47
C GLY A 186 0.73 -7.74 -3.19
N VAL A 187 1.71 -8.57 -2.86
CA VAL A 187 1.76 -9.32 -1.59
C VAL A 187 3.16 -9.24 -1.01
N TYR A 188 3.25 -8.79 0.26
CA TYR A 188 4.45 -8.92 1.08
C TYR A 188 4.40 -10.19 1.90
N GLY A 189 5.57 -10.82 2.10
CA GLY A 189 5.72 -11.98 2.99
C GLY A 189 7.09 -12.63 2.86
N THR A 190 7.32 -13.69 3.66
CA THR A 190 8.57 -14.43 3.60
C THR A 190 8.57 -15.48 2.48
N VAL A 191 9.76 -15.86 2.04
CA VAL A 191 10.00 -16.94 1.06
C VAL A 191 10.31 -18.29 1.70
N SER A 192 10.09 -18.42 3.01
CA SER A 192 10.37 -19.67 3.73
C SER A 192 9.39 -20.77 3.34
N PRO A 193 9.86 -21.99 3.01
CA PRO A 193 8.98 -23.10 2.66
C PRO A 193 8.18 -23.65 3.85
N THR A 194 8.44 -23.17 5.07
CA THR A 194 7.73 -23.59 6.28
C THR A 194 6.83 -22.50 6.88
N ASN A 195 7.02 -21.24 6.49
CA ASN A 195 6.26 -20.12 7.08
C ASN A 195 6.12 -18.88 6.15
N GLY A 196 6.12 -19.07 4.84
CA GLY A 196 6.15 -17.98 3.88
C GLY A 196 4.97 -17.88 2.93
N ALA A 197 4.27 -16.74 2.92
CA ALA A 197 3.21 -16.46 1.95
C ALA A 197 3.73 -16.45 0.51
N ILE A 198 4.90 -15.87 0.28
CA ILE A 198 5.48 -15.79 -1.08
C ILE A 198 5.89 -17.19 -1.57
N TYR A 199 6.41 -18.04 -0.68
CA TYR A 199 6.63 -19.44 -1.04
C TYR A 199 5.32 -20.14 -1.43
N ALA A 200 4.27 -20.02 -0.63
CA ALA A 200 2.98 -20.64 -0.91
C ALA A 200 2.38 -20.16 -2.25
N LEU A 201 2.46 -18.86 -2.53
CA LEU A 201 2.03 -18.27 -3.80
C LEU A 201 2.84 -18.82 -4.98
N SER A 202 4.16 -18.95 -4.87
CA SER A 202 5.01 -19.47 -5.93
C SER A 202 4.65 -20.91 -6.33
N GLN A 203 4.06 -21.70 -5.42
CA GLN A 203 3.57 -23.05 -5.73
C GLN A 203 2.28 -23.02 -6.58
N LYS A 204 1.65 -21.84 -6.74
CA LYS A 204 0.47 -21.63 -7.59
C LYS A 204 0.81 -21.20 -9.01
N GLN A 205 2.05 -20.84 -9.32
CA GLN A 205 2.49 -20.32 -10.62
C GLN A 205 2.02 -21.16 -11.84
N SER A 206 1.78 -22.45 -11.66
CA SER A 206 1.33 -23.34 -12.75
C SER A 206 -0.15 -23.74 -12.62
N ASP A 207 -0.89 -23.15 -11.71
CA ASP A 207 -2.31 -23.43 -11.51
C ASP A 207 -3.15 -22.42 -12.33
N PRO A 208 -3.70 -22.82 -13.50
CA PRO A 208 -4.41 -21.89 -14.38
C PRO A 208 -5.75 -21.43 -13.81
N THR A 209 -6.19 -21.98 -12.67
CA THR A 209 -7.43 -21.62 -12.00
C THR A 209 -7.22 -20.66 -10.86
N TYR A 210 -5.96 -20.38 -10.48
CA TYR A 210 -5.61 -19.44 -9.40
C TYR A 210 -5.24 -18.07 -9.99
N GLN A 211 -5.85 -17.01 -9.49
CA GLN A 211 -5.47 -15.65 -9.87
C GLN A 211 -4.27 -15.21 -9.03
N GLU A 212 -3.09 -15.19 -9.65
CA GLU A 212 -1.87 -14.69 -9.02
C GLU A 212 -1.93 -13.17 -8.80
N PRO A 213 -1.25 -12.63 -7.76
CA PRO A 213 -1.03 -11.19 -7.65
C PRO A 213 -0.15 -10.68 -8.81
N ASP A 214 -0.14 -9.37 -9.03
CA ASP A 214 0.68 -8.75 -10.07
C ASP A 214 2.14 -8.58 -9.63
N ALA A 215 2.40 -8.49 -8.32
CA ALA A 215 3.73 -8.26 -7.76
C ALA A 215 3.92 -8.96 -6.42
N ILE A 216 5.18 -9.20 -6.08
CA ILE A 216 5.58 -9.69 -4.75
C ILE A 216 6.61 -8.77 -4.10
N TRP A 217 6.52 -8.66 -2.79
CA TRP A 217 7.54 -8.07 -1.93
C TRP A 217 7.98 -9.10 -0.90
N TYR A 218 9.13 -9.73 -1.14
CA TYR A 218 9.56 -10.82 -0.30
C TYR A 218 10.64 -10.41 0.71
N ALA A 219 10.49 -10.90 1.93
CA ALA A 219 11.44 -10.72 3.00
C ALA A 219 12.41 -11.90 3.10
N ARG A 220 13.70 -11.61 2.90
CA ARG A 220 14.83 -12.47 3.20
C ARG A 220 16.02 -11.61 3.61
N TRP A 221 16.31 -11.57 4.88
CA TRP A 221 17.39 -10.73 5.43
C TRP A 221 18.75 -11.45 5.31
N ASP A 222 19.25 -11.54 4.10
CA ASP A 222 20.52 -12.20 3.74
C ASP A 222 21.61 -11.22 3.26
N SER A 223 21.30 -9.92 3.30
CA SER A 223 22.17 -8.83 2.84
C SER A 223 22.52 -8.91 1.35
N ASN A 224 21.77 -9.69 0.56
CA ASN A 224 21.89 -9.76 -0.89
C ASN A 224 20.77 -8.91 -1.50
N ASP A 225 21.10 -7.84 -2.21
CA ASP A 225 20.13 -6.90 -2.79
C ASP A 225 19.56 -7.34 -4.16
N ALA A 226 19.74 -8.60 -4.56
CA ALA A 226 19.16 -9.10 -5.80
C ALA A 226 17.66 -9.43 -5.65
N THR A 227 16.86 -9.11 -6.66
CA THR A 227 15.43 -9.49 -6.73
C THR A 227 15.19 -10.88 -7.30
N THR A 228 16.25 -11.57 -7.76
CA THR A 228 16.24 -12.92 -8.34
C THR A 228 17.31 -13.78 -7.68
N GLY A 229 17.26 -15.11 -7.95
CA GLY A 229 18.25 -16.06 -7.43
C GLY A 229 17.94 -16.59 -6.04
N ASP A 230 16.76 -16.30 -5.45
CA ASP A 230 16.34 -16.93 -4.19
C ASP A 230 16.06 -18.43 -4.42
N ALA A 231 16.64 -19.27 -3.55
CA ALA A 231 16.56 -20.74 -3.72
C ALA A 231 15.14 -21.31 -3.49
N ASN A 232 14.24 -20.56 -2.87
CA ASN A 232 12.91 -21.04 -2.49
C ASN A 232 11.81 -20.62 -3.46
N ILE A 233 12.06 -19.66 -4.35
CA ILE A 233 11.11 -19.21 -5.37
C ILE A 233 11.75 -19.23 -6.76
N PRO A 234 11.06 -19.72 -7.80
CA PRO A 234 11.58 -19.70 -9.15
C PRO A 234 11.82 -18.28 -9.66
N ASP A 235 12.91 -18.05 -10.40
CA ASP A 235 13.15 -16.73 -11.01
C ASP A 235 12.05 -16.32 -12.00
N SER A 236 11.35 -17.29 -12.61
CA SER A 236 10.22 -17.05 -13.49
C SER A 236 8.96 -16.56 -12.79
N PHE A 237 8.85 -16.73 -11.46
CA PHE A 237 7.67 -16.31 -10.72
C PHE A 237 7.68 -14.78 -10.56
N LEU A 238 6.83 -14.06 -11.28
CA LEU A 238 6.70 -12.61 -11.28
C LEU A 238 8.04 -11.86 -11.46
N GLN A 239 8.89 -12.34 -12.39
CA GLN A 239 10.15 -11.67 -12.72
C GLN A 239 9.89 -10.27 -13.29
N GLY A 240 10.60 -9.26 -12.78
CA GLY A 240 10.38 -7.85 -13.12
C GLY A 240 9.20 -7.22 -12.40
N HIS A 241 8.63 -7.92 -11.41
CA HIS A 241 7.55 -7.46 -10.53
C HIS A 241 7.84 -7.85 -9.08
N ARG A 242 9.05 -7.50 -8.59
CA ARG A 242 9.56 -7.94 -7.29
C ARG A 242 10.15 -6.81 -6.48
N LEU A 243 9.83 -6.83 -5.20
CA LEU A 243 10.57 -6.13 -4.16
C LEU A 243 11.26 -7.18 -3.27
N HIS A 244 12.49 -6.91 -2.85
CA HIS A 244 13.24 -7.73 -1.91
C HIS A 244 13.63 -6.90 -0.69
N GLN A 245 13.02 -7.20 0.46
CA GLN A 245 13.46 -6.69 1.76
C GLN A 245 14.66 -7.54 2.21
N PHE A 246 15.86 -7.04 1.98
CA PHE A 246 17.09 -7.82 2.13
C PHE A 246 17.84 -7.58 3.46
N GLN A 247 17.46 -6.51 4.18
CA GLN A 247 18.04 -6.19 5.48
C GLN A 247 17.02 -5.46 6.34
N GLY A 248 16.73 -5.99 7.55
CA GLY A 248 15.77 -5.41 8.47
C GLY A 248 16.41 -4.67 9.65
N GLY A 249 15.66 -3.74 10.24
CA GLY A 249 15.84 -3.17 11.56
C GLY A 249 17.17 -2.48 11.84
N HIS A 250 17.65 -1.56 10.99
CA HIS A 250 18.89 -0.84 11.28
C HIS A 250 18.76 0.68 11.13
N ASN A 251 19.66 1.41 11.77
CA ASN A 251 19.67 2.86 11.71
C ASN A 251 20.58 3.37 10.59
N GLU A 252 20.04 4.24 9.74
CA GLU A 252 20.83 5.01 8.77
C GLU A 252 20.63 6.51 8.97
N THR A 253 21.67 7.28 8.63
CA THR A 253 21.67 8.74 8.83
C THR A 253 22.08 9.45 7.53
N PHE A 254 21.20 10.33 7.03
CA PHE A 254 21.49 11.20 5.90
C PHE A 254 21.20 12.66 6.27
N ASN A 255 22.15 13.53 6.02
CA ASN A 255 22.08 14.97 6.33
C ASN A 255 21.58 15.24 7.77
N GLY A 256 22.06 14.45 8.74
CA GLY A 256 21.75 14.59 10.16
C GLY A 256 20.42 14.02 10.62
N ILE A 257 19.64 13.39 9.74
CA ILE A 257 18.38 12.72 10.07
C ILE A 257 18.61 11.21 10.10
N THR A 258 18.38 10.60 11.25
CA THR A 258 18.47 9.14 11.46
C THR A 258 17.09 8.53 11.46
N ASN A 259 16.89 7.49 10.63
CA ASN A 259 15.72 6.64 10.66
C ASN A 259 16.13 5.18 10.93
N ASN A 260 15.29 4.43 11.62
CA ASN A 260 15.37 2.97 11.68
C ASN A 260 14.56 2.42 10.51
N ILE A 261 15.19 1.69 9.62
CA ILE A 261 14.61 1.24 8.36
C ILE A 261 14.88 -0.24 8.12
N ASP A 262 14.06 -0.81 7.28
CA ASP A 262 14.34 -2.03 6.53
C ASP A 262 14.69 -1.65 5.09
N ARG A 263 15.70 -2.31 4.50
CA ARG A 263 16.20 -1.98 3.16
C ARG A 263 15.56 -2.85 2.11
N ASP A 264 15.13 -2.21 1.03
CA ASP A 264 14.49 -2.85 -0.11
C ASP A 264 15.27 -2.65 -1.40
N ARG A 265 15.32 -3.71 -2.21
CA ARG A 265 15.64 -3.65 -3.63
C ARG A 265 14.37 -3.82 -4.43
N ILE A 266 14.17 -2.99 -5.43
CA ILE A 266 12.91 -2.92 -6.18
C ILE A 266 13.21 -3.10 -7.66
N ASP A 267 12.39 -3.93 -8.30
CA ASP A 267 12.27 -4.10 -9.74
C ASP A 267 10.79 -4.33 -10.07
N ASP A 268 10.00 -3.23 -10.08
CA ASP A 268 8.54 -3.30 -10.17
C ASP A 268 7.90 -1.97 -10.58
N VAL A 269 6.57 -1.96 -10.69
CA VAL A 269 5.74 -0.75 -10.80
C VAL A 269 5.42 -0.23 -9.41
N LEU A 270 5.68 1.04 -9.16
CA LEU A 270 5.35 1.74 -7.91
C LEU A 270 4.46 2.95 -8.17
N SER A 271 3.76 3.40 -7.12
CA SER A 271 2.95 4.62 -7.19
C SER A 271 3.83 5.87 -7.24
N GLY A 272 3.45 6.83 -8.12
CA GLY A 272 4.20 8.09 -8.28
C GLY A 272 5.51 7.94 -9.03
N GLY A 273 5.81 6.79 -9.62
CA GLY A 273 6.93 6.59 -10.54
C GLY A 273 6.81 7.52 -11.77
N THR A 274 7.93 8.02 -12.26
CA THR A 274 8.00 8.91 -13.46
C THR A 274 8.43 8.12 -14.68
#